data_d35bf4b5b65fa0252b0839d4dedcd6b8
#
_entry.id   d35bf4b5b65fa0252b0839d4dedcd6b8
#
_cell.length_a   1.000
_cell.length_b   1.000
_cell.length_c   1.000
_cell.angle_alpha   90.00
_cell.angle_beta   90.00
_cell.angle_gamma   90.00
#
_symmetry.space_group_name_H-M   'P 1'
#
loop_
_entity.id
_entity.type
_entity.pdbx_description
1 polymer ?
#
loop_
_entity_poly.entity_id
_entity_poly.type
_entity_poly.pdbx_seq_one_letter_code
_entity_poly.pdbx_strand_id
1 'polypeptide(L)'
;MMGGMPNSQKIKKKKPKEERKPEIDIHAIPAPHKIKASLDEYVVGQEHAKKVMSVAVYNHYKRIASDVQDGVEIEKSNMLMIGPTGSGKTYLVKTLARLLDVPLAITDATSLTEAGYIGDDIESVVSKLLAAADNDVERAEHGIIFIDEIDKIAKKRNTNQRDVSGESVQQGMLKLLEGAEVEVPVGASSKNAMVPMTMVNTKNILFICGGAFPELEDIIKERLNKEASIGFKADLKDKYDNDENLLSKVTTDRKSTRLNSSHSKISYAVFCLKK
;
A
#
# COMPACT_ATOMS: atom_id res chain seq x y z
N MET A 1 -57.11 6.38 48.56
CA MET A 1 -56.57 6.53 47.17
C MET A 1 -55.05 6.30 47.20
N MET A 2 -54.63 5.10 46.84
CA MET A 2 -53.24 4.75 46.86
C MET A 2 -52.70 4.75 45.41
N GLY A 3 -51.71 5.63 45.14
CA GLY A 3 -51.06 5.72 43.88
C GLY A 3 -49.94 4.69 43.79
N GLY A 4 -50.01 3.81 42.79
CA GLY A 4 -48.99 2.79 42.54
C GLY A 4 -47.70 3.40 41.97
N MET A 5 -46.56 3.02 42.52
CA MET A 5 -45.24 3.35 42.01
C MET A 5 -44.92 2.53 40.73
N PRO A 6 -44.30 3.13 39.70
CA PRO A 6 -43.89 2.38 38.51
C PRO A 6 -42.65 1.52 38.79
N ASN A 7 -42.76 0.32 38.30
CA ASN A 7 -41.78 -0.79 38.38
C ASN A 7 -40.45 -0.39 37.73
N SER A 8 -39.36 -0.36 38.52
CA SER A 8 -38.01 -0.13 38.01
C SER A 8 -37.53 -1.36 37.26
N GLN A 9 -37.51 -1.26 35.93
CA GLN A 9 -36.87 -2.28 35.08
C GLN A 9 -35.36 -2.35 35.38
N LYS A 10 -34.91 -3.50 35.90
CA LYS A 10 -33.53 -3.82 36.11
C LYS A 10 -32.82 -3.86 34.75
N ILE A 11 -31.99 -2.86 34.47
CA ILE A 11 -31.05 -2.85 33.33
C ILE A 11 -30.09 -4.01 33.51
N LYS A 12 -30.23 -5.05 32.69
CA LYS A 12 -29.26 -6.15 32.62
C LYS A 12 -27.93 -5.55 32.21
N LYS A 13 -26.93 -5.49 33.11
CA LYS A 13 -25.54 -5.19 32.78
C LYS A 13 -25.10 -6.17 31.71
N LYS A 14 -24.77 -5.67 30.50
CA LYS A 14 -24.05 -6.46 29.49
C LYS A 14 -22.79 -6.97 30.13
N LYS A 15 -22.54 -8.28 30.01
CA LYS A 15 -21.25 -8.89 30.36
C LYS A 15 -20.15 -8.13 29.62
N PRO A 16 -18.96 -7.92 30.24
CA PRO A 16 -17.81 -7.36 29.53
C PRO A 16 -17.58 -8.22 28.29
N LYS A 17 -17.41 -7.60 27.11
CA LYS A 17 -16.88 -8.28 25.94
C LYS A 17 -15.52 -8.83 26.36
N GLU A 18 -15.35 -10.15 26.28
CA GLU A 18 -14.03 -10.78 26.33
C GLU A 18 -13.16 -10.01 25.34
N GLU A 19 -12.03 -9.48 25.83
CA GLU A 19 -10.99 -8.90 25.00
C GLU A 19 -10.55 -9.96 24.00
N ARG A 20 -11.05 -9.88 22.77
CA ARG A 20 -10.53 -10.69 21.67
C ARG A 20 -9.11 -10.19 21.45
N LYS A 21 -8.13 -10.99 21.82
CA LYS A 21 -6.74 -10.78 21.43
C LYS A 21 -6.68 -10.67 19.91
N PRO A 22 -5.82 -9.84 19.35
CA PRO A 22 -5.65 -9.76 17.91
C PRO A 22 -5.39 -11.16 17.35
N GLU A 23 -6.23 -11.60 16.43
CA GLU A 23 -6.14 -12.97 15.87
C GLU A 23 -4.93 -13.13 14.94
N ILE A 24 -4.20 -12.05 14.66
CA ILE A 24 -2.98 -12.12 13.85
C ILE A 24 -1.83 -12.54 14.77
N ASP A 25 -1.50 -13.80 14.75
CA ASP A 25 -0.26 -14.26 15.40
C ASP A 25 0.95 -13.83 14.57
N ILE A 26 1.44 -12.63 14.86
CA ILE A 26 2.59 -12.02 14.19
C ILE A 26 3.83 -12.92 14.31
N HIS A 27 3.92 -13.74 15.35
CA HIS A 27 5.03 -14.69 15.55
C HIS A 27 4.92 -15.94 14.67
N ALA A 28 3.72 -16.25 14.16
CA ALA A 28 3.47 -17.39 13.28
C ALA A 28 3.61 -17.10 11.80
N ILE A 29 4.07 -15.88 11.41
CA ILE A 29 4.23 -15.50 10.00
C ILE A 29 5.18 -16.48 9.29
N PRO A 30 4.73 -17.12 8.19
CA PRO A 30 5.53 -18.10 7.48
C PRO A 30 6.81 -17.48 6.89
N ALA A 31 7.89 -18.25 6.85
CA ALA A 31 9.13 -17.81 6.19
C ALA A 31 8.89 -17.47 4.69
N PRO A 32 9.69 -16.57 4.08
CA PRO A 32 9.47 -16.07 2.73
C PRO A 32 9.29 -17.15 1.65
N HIS A 33 10.03 -18.25 1.77
CA HIS A 33 9.91 -19.38 0.82
C HIS A 33 8.56 -20.11 0.93
N LYS A 34 7.97 -20.16 2.12
CA LYS A 34 6.62 -20.73 2.33
C LYS A 34 5.53 -19.80 1.79
N ILE A 35 5.65 -18.48 2.04
CA ILE A 35 4.74 -17.49 1.46
C ILE A 35 4.78 -17.58 -0.07
N LYS A 36 5.99 -17.66 -0.67
CA LYS A 36 6.12 -17.81 -2.11
C LYS A 36 5.49 -19.11 -2.61
N ALA A 37 5.74 -20.24 -1.94
CA ALA A 37 5.15 -21.52 -2.32
C ALA A 37 3.63 -21.48 -2.31
N SER A 38 3.02 -20.87 -1.28
CA SER A 38 1.57 -20.68 -1.24
C SER A 38 1.07 -19.73 -2.34
N LEU A 39 1.83 -18.69 -2.72
CA LEU A 39 1.48 -17.85 -3.87
C LEU A 39 1.57 -18.61 -5.19
N ASP A 40 2.52 -19.55 -5.34
CA ASP A 40 2.70 -20.36 -6.54
C ASP A 40 1.50 -21.27 -6.83
N GLU A 41 0.74 -21.65 -5.79
CA GLU A 41 -0.50 -22.44 -5.96
C GLU A 41 -1.62 -21.68 -6.67
N TYR A 42 -1.64 -20.34 -6.53
CA TYR A 42 -2.72 -19.49 -7.04
C TYR A 42 -2.32 -18.61 -8.23
N VAL A 43 -1.02 -18.26 -8.32
CA VAL A 43 -0.52 -17.28 -9.29
C VAL A 43 0.50 -17.94 -10.21
N VAL A 44 0.15 -18.11 -11.47
CA VAL A 44 1.05 -18.62 -12.51
C VAL A 44 1.99 -17.51 -12.99
N GLY A 45 3.27 -17.81 -13.10
CA GLY A 45 4.29 -16.83 -13.52
C GLY A 45 4.66 -15.83 -12.41
N GLN A 46 5.19 -14.69 -12.79
CA GLN A 46 5.57 -13.59 -11.87
C GLN A 46 6.58 -14.02 -10.78
N GLU A 47 7.51 -14.91 -11.10
CA GLU A 47 8.44 -15.53 -10.14
C GLU A 47 9.24 -14.53 -9.33
N HIS A 48 9.76 -13.48 -10.00
CA HIS A 48 10.51 -12.42 -9.33
C HIS A 48 9.62 -11.60 -8.38
N ALA A 49 8.44 -11.19 -8.86
CA ALA A 49 7.49 -10.41 -8.07
C ALA A 49 7.04 -11.17 -6.82
N LYS A 50 6.68 -12.44 -6.94
CA LYS A 50 6.31 -13.31 -5.81
C LYS A 50 7.43 -13.42 -4.79
N LYS A 51 8.68 -13.61 -5.25
CA LYS A 51 9.84 -13.71 -4.37
C LYS A 51 10.09 -12.42 -3.58
N VAL A 52 10.13 -11.27 -4.26
CA VAL A 52 10.37 -9.97 -3.62
C VAL A 52 9.24 -9.62 -2.65
N MET A 53 7.99 -9.84 -3.07
CA MET A 53 6.81 -9.60 -2.23
C MET A 53 6.83 -10.46 -0.96
N SER A 54 7.17 -11.74 -1.07
CA SER A 54 7.25 -12.65 0.08
C SER A 54 8.29 -12.20 1.11
N VAL A 55 9.45 -11.72 0.64
CA VAL A 55 10.52 -11.19 1.52
C VAL A 55 10.07 -9.88 2.17
N ALA A 56 9.49 -8.96 1.40
CA ALA A 56 9.07 -7.66 1.88
C ALA A 56 7.99 -7.78 2.98
N VAL A 57 6.99 -8.63 2.73
CA VAL A 57 5.91 -8.91 3.69
C VAL A 57 6.44 -9.57 4.96
N TYR A 58 7.29 -10.57 4.83
CA TYR A 58 7.93 -11.20 5.98
C TYR A 58 8.69 -10.18 6.84
N ASN A 59 9.49 -9.32 6.21
CA ASN A 59 10.25 -8.29 6.92
C ASN A 59 9.33 -7.26 7.60
N HIS A 60 8.21 -6.90 6.95
CA HIS A 60 7.23 -5.99 7.52
C HIS A 60 6.64 -6.55 8.83
N TYR A 61 6.11 -7.76 8.81
CA TYR A 61 5.51 -8.35 10.02
C TYR A 61 6.55 -8.74 11.06
N LYS A 62 7.75 -9.15 10.63
CA LYS A 62 8.85 -9.38 11.57
C LYS A 62 9.25 -8.11 12.32
N ARG A 63 9.26 -6.95 11.64
CA ARG A 63 9.47 -5.65 12.28
C ARG A 63 8.45 -5.39 13.38
N ILE A 64 7.18 -5.68 13.11
CA ILE A 64 6.09 -5.47 14.08
C ILE A 64 6.23 -6.43 15.28
N ALA A 65 6.64 -7.67 15.02
CA ALA A 65 6.81 -8.70 16.05
C ALA A 65 8.09 -8.53 16.89
N SER A 66 9.09 -7.81 16.37
CA SER A 66 10.36 -7.60 17.07
C SER A 66 10.19 -6.45 18.07
N ASP A 67 10.20 -6.79 19.36
CA ASP A 67 10.45 -5.80 20.41
C ASP A 67 11.83 -5.17 20.18
N VAL A 68 11.92 -3.85 20.36
CA VAL A 68 13.15 -3.04 20.17
C VAL A 68 14.20 -3.35 21.27
N GLN A 69 14.44 -4.64 21.60
CA GLN A 69 15.38 -5.00 22.66
C GLN A 69 16.85 -4.91 22.22
N ASP A 70 17.14 -4.96 20.91
CA ASP A 70 18.53 -5.01 20.41
C ASP A 70 19.08 -3.66 19.91
N GLY A 71 18.38 -2.55 20.13
CA GLY A 71 18.86 -1.21 19.73
C GLY A 71 18.89 -0.97 18.21
N VAL A 72 18.42 -1.91 17.40
CA VAL A 72 18.28 -1.77 15.93
C VAL A 72 16.83 -1.51 15.59
N GLU A 73 16.51 -0.27 15.25
CA GLU A 73 15.18 0.09 14.75
C GLU A 73 15.09 -0.26 13.25
N ILE A 74 14.21 -1.21 12.91
CA ILE A 74 13.91 -1.53 11.52
C ILE A 74 12.88 -0.50 11.02
N GLU A 75 13.25 0.29 10.03
CA GLU A 75 12.35 1.29 9.44
C GLU A 75 11.15 0.65 8.74
N LYS A 76 10.04 1.40 8.73
CA LYS A 76 8.84 1.03 7.97
C LYS A 76 9.17 0.92 6.48
N SER A 77 8.78 -0.20 5.87
CA SER A 77 8.99 -0.47 4.46
C SER A 77 7.65 -0.54 3.73
N ASN A 78 7.53 0.23 2.65
CA ASN A 78 6.39 0.17 1.75
C ASN A 78 6.83 -0.45 0.41
N MET A 79 5.88 -0.95 -0.40
CA MET A 79 6.17 -1.61 -1.66
C MET A 79 5.63 -0.83 -2.86
N LEU A 80 6.36 -0.87 -3.97
CA LEU A 80 5.92 -0.36 -5.27
C LEU A 80 5.88 -1.51 -6.28
N MET A 81 4.72 -1.75 -6.88
CA MET A 81 4.52 -2.73 -7.96
C MET A 81 4.44 -2.00 -9.29
N ILE A 82 5.36 -2.32 -10.20
CA ILE A 82 5.45 -1.72 -11.53
C ILE A 82 5.17 -2.80 -12.57
N GLY A 83 4.28 -2.50 -13.52
CA GLY A 83 3.98 -3.41 -14.62
C GLY A 83 2.71 -3.02 -15.37
N PRO A 84 2.55 -3.46 -16.62
CA PRO A 84 1.42 -3.08 -17.45
C PRO A 84 0.08 -3.49 -16.84
N THR A 85 -0.98 -2.85 -17.31
CA THR A 85 -2.35 -3.24 -16.93
C THR A 85 -2.58 -4.71 -17.34
N GLY A 86 -3.25 -5.46 -16.48
CA GLY A 86 -3.48 -6.90 -16.70
C GLY A 86 -2.32 -7.83 -16.32
N SER A 87 -1.19 -7.32 -15.79
CA SER A 87 -0.07 -8.14 -15.30
C SER A 87 -0.34 -8.87 -13.98
N GLY A 88 -1.52 -8.73 -13.40
CA GLY A 88 -1.93 -9.45 -12.19
C GLY A 88 -1.56 -8.80 -10.86
N LYS A 89 -1.14 -7.50 -10.84
CA LYS A 89 -0.76 -6.79 -9.61
C LYS A 89 -1.81 -6.90 -8.51
N THR A 90 -3.04 -6.48 -8.80
CA THR A 90 -4.15 -6.51 -7.84
C THR A 90 -4.49 -7.92 -7.38
N TYR A 91 -4.39 -8.91 -8.29
CA TYR A 91 -4.65 -10.31 -7.96
C TYR A 91 -3.59 -10.88 -7.01
N LEU A 92 -2.31 -10.55 -7.22
CA LEU A 92 -1.21 -10.92 -6.34
C LEU A 92 -1.45 -10.41 -4.91
N VAL A 93 -1.81 -9.12 -4.76
CA VAL A 93 -2.05 -8.52 -3.45
C VAL A 93 -3.27 -9.14 -2.75
N LYS A 94 -4.37 -9.36 -3.49
CA LYS A 94 -5.57 -10.05 -2.96
C LYS A 94 -5.24 -11.45 -2.45
N THR A 95 -4.47 -12.21 -3.23
CA THR A 95 -4.06 -13.56 -2.86
C THR A 95 -3.18 -13.54 -1.63
N LEU A 96 -2.21 -12.62 -1.57
CA LEU A 96 -1.33 -12.45 -0.42
C LEU A 96 -2.10 -12.13 0.86
N ALA A 97 -3.00 -11.13 0.84
CA ALA A 97 -3.78 -10.73 2.02
C ALA A 97 -4.65 -11.90 2.54
N ARG A 98 -5.25 -12.66 1.61
CA ARG A 98 -6.02 -13.88 1.96
C ARG A 98 -5.15 -14.96 2.58
N LEU A 99 -3.94 -15.21 2.07
CA LEU A 99 -3.01 -16.21 2.60
C LEU A 99 -2.50 -15.84 3.99
N LEU A 100 -2.41 -14.56 4.31
CA LEU A 100 -1.97 -14.06 5.60
C LEU A 100 -3.12 -13.83 6.59
N ASP A 101 -4.36 -13.96 6.12
CA ASP A 101 -5.58 -13.66 6.88
C ASP A 101 -5.59 -12.25 7.49
N VAL A 102 -5.18 -11.26 6.68
CA VAL A 102 -5.14 -9.86 7.09
C VAL A 102 -6.16 -9.01 6.33
N PRO A 103 -6.74 -7.96 6.94
CA PRO A 103 -7.65 -7.06 6.25
C PRO A 103 -6.95 -6.36 5.09
N LEU A 104 -7.69 -6.18 4.00
CA LEU A 104 -7.20 -5.55 2.78
C LEU A 104 -8.16 -4.46 2.32
N ALA A 105 -7.64 -3.24 2.16
CA ALA A 105 -8.31 -2.18 1.43
C ALA A 105 -7.67 -1.98 0.06
N ILE A 106 -8.50 -1.80 -0.96
CA ILE A 106 -8.06 -1.49 -2.32
C ILE A 106 -8.69 -0.17 -2.73
N THR A 107 -7.87 0.72 -3.25
CA THR A 107 -8.30 2.01 -3.79
C THR A 107 -7.55 2.33 -5.07
N ASP A 108 -8.17 3.18 -5.89
CA ASP A 108 -7.57 3.74 -7.09
C ASP A 108 -7.07 5.15 -6.75
N ALA A 109 -5.82 5.45 -7.07
CA ALA A 109 -5.21 6.75 -6.79
C ALA A 109 -5.93 7.89 -7.52
N THR A 110 -6.57 7.63 -8.65
CA THR A 110 -7.33 8.63 -9.43
C THR A 110 -8.63 9.07 -8.77
N SER A 111 -9.16 8.24 -7.86
CA SER A 111 -10.35 8.56 -7.07
C SER A 111 -10.06 9.47 -5.88
N LEU A 112 -8.78 9.60 -5.50
CA LEU A 112 -8.35 10.34 -4.32
C LEU A 112 -8.24 11.83 -4.63
N THR A 113 -8.75 12.65 -3.74
CA THR A 113 -8.69 14.11 -3.83
C THR A 113 -8.20 14.72 -2.51
N GLU A 114 -7.80 15.98 -2.57
CA GLU A 114 -7.52 16.75 -1.35
C GLU A 114 -8.81 16.96 -0.54
N ALA A 115 -8.70 16.94 0.78
CA ALA A 115 -9.82 17.15 1.70
C ALA A 115 -10.63 18.43 1.34
N GLY A 116 -11.95 18.26 1.17
CA GLY A 116 -12.86 19.36 0.83
C GLY A 116 -13.23 19.48 -0.65
N TYR A 117 -12.66 18.64 -1.54
CA TYR A 117 -13.07 18.54 -2.94
C TYR A 117 -13.98 17.33 -3.18
N ILE A 118 -14.63 17.32 -4.36
CA ILE A 118 -15.49 16.18 -4.76
C ILE A 118 -14.60 14.98 -5.09
N GLY A 119 -14.66 13.94 -4.27
CA GLY A 119 -13.90 12.69 -4.40
C GLY A 119 -13.69 12.03 -3.04
N ASP A 120 -12.99 10.90 -3.05
CA ASP A 120 -12.59 10.23 -1.83
C ASP A 120 -11.41 10.98 -1.18
N ASP A 121 -11.55 11.38 0.07
CA ASP A 121 -10.44 11.93 0.85
C ASP A 121 -9.34 10.85 1.03
N ILE A 122 -8.08 11.26 1.07
CA ILE A 122 -6.94 10.35 1.24
C ILE A 122 -7.11 9.46 2.48
N GLU A 123 -7.69 10.01 3.54
CA GLU A 123 -7.96 9.28 4.79
C GLU A 123 -9.09 8.25 4.65
N SER A 124 -9.95 8.37 3.63
CA SER A 124 -11.01 7.39 3.33
C SER A 124 -10.45 5.99 3.06
N VAL A 125 -9.21 5.90 2.61
CA VAL A 125 -8.51 4.63 2.39
C VAL A 125 -8.35 3.85 3.69
N VAL A 126 -8.06 4.56 4.79
CA VAL A 126 -7.95 3.97 6.14
C VAL A 126 -9.33 3.57 6.65
N SER A 127 -10.37 4.36 6.35
CA SER A 127 -11.77 3.98 6.67
C SER A 127 -12.20 2.69 5.97
N LYS A 128 -11.81 2.52 4.69
CA LYS A 128 -12.05 1.28 3.93
C LYS A 128 -11.35 0.08 4.58
N LEU A 129 -10.13 0.28 5.09
CA LEU A 129 -9.40 -0.78 5.80
C LEU A 129 -10.05 -1.11 7.14
N LEU A 130 -10.48 -0.12 7.90
CA LEU A 130 -11.20 -0.31 9.15
C LEU A 130 -12.50 -1.10 8.93
N ALA A 131 -13.25 -0.77 7.88
CA ALA A 131 -14.44 -1.52 7.50
C ALA A 131 -14.12 -2.98 7.11
N ALA A 132 -13.02 -3.21 6.38
CA ALA A 132 -12.55 -4.55 6.02
C ALA A 132 -12.06 -5.37 7.24
N ALA A 133 -11.72 -4.69 8.33
CA ALA A 133 -11.35 -5.28 9.62
C ALA A 133 -12.55 -5.43 10.58
N ASP A 134 -13.79 -5.36 10.08
CA ASP A 134 -15.01 -5.40 10.89
C ASP A 134 -15.08 -4.31 11.98
N ASN A 135 -14.47 -3.14 11.71
CA ASN A 135 -14.30 -2.00 12.62
C ASN A 135 -13.44 -2.32 13.87
N ASP A 136 -12.60 -3.32 13.79
CA ASP A 136 -11.57 -3.60 14.77
C ASP A 136 -10.31 -2.80 14.43
N VAL A 137 -9.98 -1.81 15.28
CA VAL A 137 -8.85 -0.89 15.05
C VAL A 137 -7.52 -1.64 15.09
N GLU A 138 -7.33 -2.52 16.06
CA GLU A 138 -6.09 -3.28 16.23
C GLU A 138 -5.82 -4.19 15.02
N ARG A 139 -6.86 -4.85 14.53
CA ARG A 139 -6.79 -5.66 13.32
C ARG A 139 -6.53 -4.82 12.07
N ALA A 140 -7.14 -3.63 11.96
CA ALA A 140 -6.92 -2.71 10.86
C ALA A 140 -5.48 -2.19 10.82
N GLU A 141 -4.87 -1.87 11.95
CA GLU A 141 -3.49 -1.39 12.06
C GLU A 141 -2.44 -2.41 11.58
N HIS A 142 -2.79 -3.68 11.47
CA HIS A 142 -1.94 -4.75 10.92
C HIS A 142 -2.35 -5.18 9.50
N GLY A 143 -3.23 -4.44 8.86
CA GLY A 143 -3.74 -4.73 7.53
C GLY A 143 -2.85 -4.28 6.39
N ILE A 144 -3.36 -4.48 5.18
CA ILE A 144 -2.71 -4.08 3.91
C ILE A 144 -3.60 -3.05 3.21
N ILE A 145 -2.99 -1.97 2.72
CA ILE A 145 -3.62 -1.01 1.81
C ILE A 145 -2.94 -1.13 0.45
N PHE A 146 -3.72 -1.42 -0.59
CA PHE A 146 -3.27 -1.42 -1.97
C PHE A 146 -3.84 -0.20 -2.71
N ILE A 147 -2.94 0.64 -3.22
CA ILE A 147 -3.28 1.84 -3.98
C ILE A 147 -2.86 1.58 -5.43
N ASP A 148 -3.84 1.36 -6.31
CA ASP A 148 -3.58 1.14 -7.74
C ASP A 148 -3.51 2.46 -8.52
N GLU A 149 -2.98 2.41 -9.72
CA GLU A 149 -2.84 3.54 -10.65
C GLU A 149 -2.08 4.76 -10.09
N ILE A 150 -1.10 4.52 -9.19
CA ILE A 150 -0.32 5.58 -8.55
C ILE A 150 0.43 6.48 -9.56
N ASP A 151 0.75 5.96 -10.74
CA ASP A 151 1.38 6.71 -11.82
C ASP A 151 0.47 7.81 -12.42
N LYS A 152 -0.85 7.72 -12.22
CA LYS A 152 -1.82 8.70 -12.75
C LYS A 152 -1.86 10.01 -11.97
N ILE A 153 -1.48 10.00 -10.70
CA ILE A 153 -1.37 11.22 -9.88
C ILE A 153 -0.05 11.96 -10.06
N ALA A 154 0.83 11.49 -10.96
CA ALA A 154 2.07 12.19 -11.28
C ALA A 154 1.76 13.51 -12.00
N LYS A 155 2.46 14.59 -11.62
CA LYS A 155 2.28 15.94 -12.20
C LYS A 155 2.52 15.93 -13.70
N LYS A 156 1.54 16.38 -14.48
CA LYS A 156 1.69 16.59 -15.93
C LYS A 156 2.61 17.79 -16.18
N ARG A 157 3.58 17.64 -17.08
CA ARG A 157 4.68 18.61 -17.33
C ARG A 157 4.29 20.01 -17.73
N ASN A 158 3.05 20.28 -18.17
CA ASN A 158 2.67 21.50 -18.90
C ASN A 158 1.41 22.21 -18.37
N THR A 159 1.04 22.07 -17.11
CA THR A 159 -0.10 22.83 -16.58
C THR A 159 0.38 23.93 -15.64
N ASN A 160 0.26 25.19 -16.09
CA ASN A 160 0.40 26.40 -15.25
C ASN A 160 -0.76 26.57 -14.25
N GLN A 161 -1.66 25.59 -14.15
CA GLN A 161 -2.77 25.59 -13.21
C GLN A 161 -2.38 24.78 -11.96
N ARG A 162 -2.81 25.28 -10.80
CA ARG A 162 -2.65 24.61 -9.51
C ARG A 162 -3.28 23.22 -9.61
N ASP A 163 -2.45 22.20 -9.62
CA ASP A 163 -2.88 20.80 -9.71
C ASP A 163 -3.31 20.32 -8.32
N VAL A 164 -4.59 20.54 -8.01
CA VAL A 164 -5.20 20.23 -6.71
C VAL A 164 -5.36 18.71 -6.52
N SER A 165 -5.32 17.95 -7.63
CA SER A 165 -5.53 16.49 -7.60
C SER A 165 -4.23 15.68 -7.61
N GLY A 166 -3.08 16.27 -7.87
CA GLY A 166 -1.82 15.54 -7.99
C GLY A 166 -0.85 15.78 -6.83
N GLU A 167 -0.35 17.00 -6.67
CA GLU A 167 0.73 17.29 -5.71
C GLU A 167 0.26 17.21 -4.24
N SER A 168 -0.92 17.74 -3.92
CA SER A 168 -1.48 17.71 -2.58
C SER A 168 -1.88 16.29 -2.16
N VAL A 169 -2.41 15.48 -3.10
CA VAL A 169 -2.70 14.06 -2.86
C VAL A 169 -1.40 13.29 -2.57
N GLN A 170 -0.33 13.54 -3.33
CA GLN A 170 0.98 12.92 -3.06
C GLN A 170 1.50 13.28 -1.67
N GLN A 171 1.43 14.55 -1.26
CA GLN A 171 1.89 14.98 0.06
C GLN A 171 1.06 14.39 1.20
N GLY A 172 -0.27 14.30 1.04
CA GLY A 172 -1.13 13.63 2.01
C GLY A 172 -0.84 12.13 2.13
N MET A 173 -0.61 11.47 0.99
CA MET A 173 -0.22 10.05 0.98
C MET A 173 1.13 9.81 1.66
N LEU A 174 2.09 10.72 1.54
CA LEU A 174 3.38 10.60 2.23
C LEU A 174 3.22 10.47 3.74
N LYS A 175 2.35 11.25 4.35
CA LYS A 175 2.06 11.16 5.79
C LYS A 175 1.57 9.76 6.18
N LEU A 176 0.65 9.19 5.39
CA LEU A 176 0.15 7.83 5.64
C LEU A 176 1.25 6.78 5.48
N LEU A 177 2.07 6.91 4.43
CA LEU A 177 3.19 6.00 4.15
C LEU A 177 4.27 6.05 5.22
N GLU A 178 4.51 7.21 5.83
CA GLU A 178 5.47 7.40 6.92
C GLU A 178 4.98 6.83 8.25
N GLY A 179 3.68 6.86 8.46
CA GLY A 179 3.02 6.46 9.69
C GLY A 179 2.49 7.69 10.45
N ALA A 180 1.18 7.81 10.49
CA ALA A 180 0.47 8.89 11.15
C ALA A 180 -0.74 8.34 11.91
N GLU A 181 -1.20 9.06 12.91
CA GLU A 181 -2.51 8.84 13.50
C GLU A 181 -3.57 9.56 12.67
N VAL A 182 -4.59 8.84 12.27
CA VAL A 182 -5.65 9.30 11.38
C VAL A 182 -6.99 9.10 12.04
N GLU A 183 -7.78 10.16 12.10
CA GLU A 183 -9.15 10.09 12.60
C GLU A 183 -10.10 9.68 11.47
N VAL A 184 -10.79 8.56 11.64
CA VAL A 184 -11.67 7.97 10.63
C VAL A 184 -13.04 7.61 11.18
N PRO A 185 -14.11 7.71 10.36
CA PRO A 185 -15.47 7.34 10.77
C PRO A 185 -15.61 5.82 10.90
N VAL A 186 -16.30 5.37 11.94
CA VAL A 186 -16.60 3.95 12.17
C VAL A 186 -17.87 3.58 11.42
N GLY A 187 -17.76 2.60 10.51
CA GLY A 187 -18.91 2.10 9.75
C GLY A 187 -19.38 3.02 8.61
N ALA A 188 -18.61 4.04 8.25
CA ALA A 188 -18.89 4.92 7.12
C ALA A 188 -17.61 5.24 6.35
N SER A 189 -17.73 5.58 5.07
CA SER A 189 -16.59 5.96 4.21
C SER A 189 -16.33 7.47 4.17
N SER A 190 -17.20 8.29 4.77
CA SER A 190 -17.13 9.75 4.72
C SER A 190 -17.21 10.38 6.10
N LYS A 191 -16.34 11.35 6.38
CA LYS A 191 -16.35 12.16 7.62
C LYS A 191 -17.61 13.02 7.82
N ASN A 192 -18.40 13.21 6.76
CA ASN A 192 -19.66 13.97 6.83
C ASN A 192 -20.83 13.17 7.42
N ALA A 193 -20.66 11.89 7.67
CA ALA A 193 -21.65 11.09 8.35
C ALA A 193 -21.63 11.38 9.85
N MET A 194 -22.80 11.55 10.47
CA MET A 194 -22.94 11.64 11.94
C MET A 194 -22.68 10.27 12.59
N VAL A 195 -21.45 9.78 12.48
CA VAL A 195 -21.00 8.48 13.02
C VAL A 195 -19.86 8.71 14.00
N PRO A 196 -19.65 7.79 14.94
CA PRO A 196 -18.50 7.86 15.84
C PRO A 196 -17.19 7.87 15.04
N MET A 197 -16.23 8.67 15.49
CA MET A 197 -14.88 8.73 14.95
C MET A 197 -13.94 7.88 15.83
N THR A 198 -12.93 7.31 15.22
CA THR A 198 -11.84 6.58 15.92
C THR A 198 -10.49 6.93 15.33
N MET A 199 -9.44 6.81 16.15
CA MET A 199 -8.05 6.98 15.72
C MET A 199 -7.49 5.65 15.24
N VAL A 200 -6.80 5.67 14.10
CA VAL A 200 -6.08 4.52 13.53
C VAL A 200 -4.64 4.94 13.25
N ASN A 201 -3.68 4.20 13.76
CA ASN A 201 -2.27 4.46 13.55
C ASN A 201 -1.76 3.69 12.32
N THR A 202 -1.29 4.41 11.31
CA THR A 202 -0.85 3.79 10.04
C THR A 202 0.59 3.25 10.10
N LYS A 203 1.31 3.36 11.22
CA LYS A 203 2.72 2.95 11.37
C LYS A 203 2.94 1.47 11.03
N ASN A 204 1.99 0.61 11.39
CA ASN A 204 2.07 -0.84 11.15
C ASN A 204 1.23 -1.34 9.98
N ILE A 205 0.54 -0.46 9.26
CA ILE A 205 -0.16 -0.80 8.02
C ILE A 205 0.87 -0.96 6.90
N LEU A 206 0.77 -2.05 6.13
CA LEU A 206 1.57 -2.26 4.94
C LEU A 206 0.94 -1.56 3.74
N PHE A 207 1.63 -0.57 3.18
CA PHE A 207 1.20 0.05 1.93
C PHE A 207 1.89 -0.59 0.74
N ILE A 208 1.08 -0.94 -0.26
CA ILE A 208 1.52 -1.45 -1.55
C ILE A 208 0.94 -0.51 -2.61
N CYS A 209 1.81 0.16 -3.37
CA CYS A 209 1.40 1.03 -4.47
C CYS A 209 1.57 0.30 -5.79
N GLY A 210 0.59 0.35 -6.69
CA GLY A 210 0.64 -0.25 -8.03
C GLY A 210 0.54 0.80 -9.12
N GLY A 211 1.26 0.62 -10.23
CA GLY A 211 1.15 1.49 -11.40
C GLY A 211 1.70 0.85 -12.66
N ALA A 212 1.28 1.35 -13.82
CA ALA A 212 1.77 0.88 -15.12
C ALA A 212 3.08 1.54 -15.52
N PHE A 213 3.25 2.84 -15.22
CA PHE A 213 4.43 3.66 -15.54
C PHE A 213 4.89 3.53 -17.01
N PRO A 214 4.05 3.80 -18.01
CA PRO A 214 4.35 3.54 -19.42
C PRO A 214 5.60 4.28 -19.92
N GLU A 215 5.90 5.47 -19.40
CA GLU A 215 7.09 6.25 -19.79
C GLU A 215 8.40 5.74 -19.16
N LEU A 216 8.32 4.80 -18.21
CA LEU A 216 9.50 4.34 -17.48
C LEU A 216 10.47 3.57 -18.36
N GLU A 217 9.95 2.79 -19.31
CA GLU A 217 10.78 2.06 -20.27
C GLU A 217 11.60 3.01 -21.14
N ASP A 218 11.01 4.10 -21.62
CA ASP A 218 11.70 5.10 -22.43
C ASP A 218 12.79 5.83 -21.63
N ILE A 219 12.50 6.14 -20.37
CA ILE A 219 13.48 6.75 -19.44
C ILE A 219 14.67 5.82 -19.23
N ILE A 220 14.43 4.51 -19.07
CA ILE A 220 15.48 3.52 -18.88
C ILE A 220 16.33 3.40 -20.17
N LYS A 221 15.68 3.32 -21.34
CA LYS A 221 16.37 3.30 -22.65
C LYS A 221 17.26 4.53 -22.82
N GLU A 222 16.74 5.71 -22.54
CA GLU A 222 17.50 6.97 -22.63
C GLU A 222 18.73 6.97 -21.70
N ARG A 223 18.58 6.46 -20.46
CA ARG A 223 19.69 6.33 -19.52
C ARG A 223 20.77 5.38 -20.03
N LEU A 224 20.37 4.18 -20.45
CA LEU A 224 21.30 3.16 -20.93
C LEU A 224 22.02 3.61 -22.20
N ASN A 225 21.32 4.36 -23.08
CA ASN A 225 21.93 4.93 -24.27
C ASN A 225 22.93 6.06 -23.93
N LYS A 226 22.67 6.89 -22.92
CA LYS A 226 23.62 7.92 -22.45
C LYS A 226 24.89 7.32 -21.86
N GLU A 227 24.76 6.25 -21.07
CA GLU A 227 25.91 5.51 -20.52
C GLU A 227 26.75 4.84 -21.64
N ALA A 228 26.10 4.37 -22.70
CA ALA A 228 26.78 3.75 -23.86
C ALA A 228 27.45 4.76 -24.77
N SER A 229 27.00 6.02 -24.82
CA SER A 229 27.55 7.05 -25.71
C SER A 229 28.92 7.61 -25.27
N ILE A 230 29.33 7.34 -24.02
CA ILE A 230 30.65 7.74 -23.49
C ILE A 230 31.74 6.75 -23.91
N GLY A 231 31.37 5.59 -24.46
CA GLY A 231 32.30 4.58 -25.01
C GLY A 231 32.01 4.28 -26.47
N PHE A 232 33.00 4.10 -27.29
CA PHE A 232 33.12 3.88 -28.75
C PHE A 232 32.18 2.79 -29.35
N LYS A 233 30.90 2.67 -28.96
CA LYS A 233 29.97 1.67 -29.46
C LYS A 233 28.65 2.30 -29.94
N ALA A 234 28.68 2.81 -31.18
CA ALA A 234 27.48 3.32 -31.86
C ALA A 234 26.42 2.25 -32.21
N ASP A 235 26.77 0.96 -32.09
CA ASP A 235 25.88 -0.17 -32.46
C ASP A 235 24.89 -0.63 -31.39
N LEU A 236 24.75 0.10 -30.30
CA LEU A 236 23.91 -0.32 -29.17
C LEU A 236 22.47 0.22 -29.20
N LYS A 237 22.12 1.10 -30.17
CA LYS A 237 20.77 1.65 -30.26
C LYS A 237 19.67 0.60 -30.45
N ASP A 238 19.94 -0.44 -31.22
CA ASP A 238 18.97 -1.48 -31.54
C ASP A 238 18.88 -2.58 -30.45
N LYS A 239 19.86 -2.64 -29.55
CA LYS A 239 19.97 -3.74 -28.59
C LYS A 239 18.93 -3.68 -27.47
N TYR A 240 18.43 -2.50 -27.14
CA TYR A 240 17.48 -2.28 -26.05
C TYR A 240 16.04 -2.12 -26.53
N ASP A 241 15.80 -1.99 -27.83
CA ASP A 241 14.44 -1.82 -28.36
C ASP A 241 13.59 -3.10 -28.27
N ASN A 242 14.24 -4.28 -28.20
CA ASN A 242 13.60 -5.57 -28.07
C ASN A 242 13.85 -6.27 -26.72
N ASP A 243 14.33 -5.55 -25.69
CA ASP A 243 14.61 -6.15 -24.39
C ASP A 243 13.33 -6.23 -23.54
N GLU A 244 12.71 -7.41 -23.51
CA GLU A 244 11.50 -7.70 -22.72
C GLU A 244 11.72 -7.52 -21.20
N ASN A 245 12.96 -7.43 -20.73
CA ASN A 245 13.32 -7.28 -19.33
C ASN A 245 13.78 -5.85 -18.95
N LEU A 246 13.42 -4.85 -19.74
CA LEU A 246 13.90 -3.47 -19.54
C LEU A 246 13.54 -2.92 -18.15
N LEU A 247 12.36 -3.24 -17.66
CA LEU A 247 11.90 -2.84 -16.31
C LEU A 247 12.77 -3.43 -15.19
N SER A 248 13.43 -4.57 -15.41
CA SER A 248 14.35 -5.15 -14.41
C SER A 248 15.61 -4.31 -14.18
N LYS A 249 15.92 -3.39 -15.11
CA LYS A 249 17.07 -2.49 -15.07
C LYS A 249 16.78 -1.14 -14.37
N VAL A 250 15.59 -1.01 -13.75
CA VAL A 250 15.27 0.16 -12.92
C VAL A 250 16.20 0.23 -11.71
N THR A 251 16.75 1.40 -11.46
CA THR A 251 17.55 1.69 -10.28
C THR A 251 16.85 2.73 -9.42
N THR A 252 17.14 2.74 -8.13
CA THR A 252 16.64 3.74 -7.16
C THR A 252 17.36 5.09 -7.29
N ASP A 253 18.16 5.30 -8.31
CA ASP A 253 18.90 6.55 -8.52
C ASP A 253 17.92 7.71 -8.77
N ARG A 254 17.87 8.64 -7.81
CA ARG A 254 17.00 9.81 -7.78
C ARG A 254 17.20 10.77 -8.97
N LYS A 255 18.32 10.70 -9.66
CA LYS A 255 18.63 11.61 -10.78
C LYS A 255 17.99 11.19 -12.09
N SER A 256 17.62 9.94 -12.24
CA SER A 256 17.12 9.39 -13.50
C SER A 256 15.64 9.01 -13.50
N THR A 257 15.01 8.88 -12.33
CA THR A 257 13.58 8.60 -12.20
C THR A 257 12.83 9.84 -11.77
N ARG A 258 11.86 10.28 -12.56
CA ARG A 258 10.96 11.38 -12.24
C ARG A 258 9.94 11.06 -11.15
N LEU A 259 10.14 10.00 -10.45
CA LEU A 259 9.34 9.64 -9.32
C LEU A 259 9.73 10.59 -8.18
N ASN A 260 8.84 11.48 -7.79
CA ASN A 260 9.03 12.52 -6.78
C ASN A 260 9.41 11.98 -5.40
N SER A 261 9.73 12.85 -4.46
CA SER A 261 10.24 12.67 -3.10
C SER A 261 9.58 11.56 -2.24
N SER A 262 8.42 11.02 -2.64
CA SER A 262 7.75 9.87 -2.03
C SER A 262 8.56 8.56 -2.07
N HIS A 263 9.61 8.49 -2.91
CA HIS A 263 10.42 7.28 -3.07
C HIS A 263 11.32 6.93 -1.90
N SER A 264 11.67 7.91 -1.08
CA SER A 264 12.52 7.64 0.09
C SER A 264 11.88 6.67 1.09
N LYS A 265 10.57 6.47 1.00
CA LYS A 265 9.78 5.60 1.89
C LYS A 265 9.33 4.28 1.25
N ILE A 266 9.74 4.01 0.01
CA ILE A 266 9.48 2.74 -0.68
C ILE A 266 10.77 1.92 -0.69
N SER A 267 10.81 0.88 0.12
CA SER A 267 12.01 0.04 0.27
C SER A 267 12.06 -1.12 -0.71
N TYR A 268 10.91 -1.50 -1.29
CA TYR A 268 10.82 -2.63 -2.21
C TYR A 268 10.09 -2.25 -3.49
N ALA A 269 10.77 -2.41 -4.63
CA ALA A 269 10.15 -2.34 -5.94
C ALA A 269 9.91 -3.76 -6.47
N VAL A 270 8.68 -4.03 -6.86
CA VAL A 270 8.25 -5.32 -7.41
C VAL A 270 7.87 -5.12 -8.86
N PHE A 271 8.51 -5.83 -9.77
CA PHE A 271 8.23 -5.75 -11.19
C PHE A 271 7.35 -6.92 -11.63
N CYS A 272 6.18 -6.61 -12.15
CA CYS A 272 5.27 -7.58 -12.77
C CYS A 272 5.44 -7.50 -14.29
N LEU A 273 5.94 -8.57 -14.89
CA LEU A 273 6.12 -8.67 -16.32
C LEU A 273 4.79 -8.97 -17.01
N LYS A 274 4.65 -8.55 -18.28
CA LYS A 274 3.58 -8.99 -19.14
C LYS A 274 3.73 -10.50 -19.38
N LYS A 275 2.60 -11.23 -19.36
CA LYS A 275 2.58 -12.63 -19.82
C LYS A 275 2.84 -12.70 -21.30
#